data_216ad14ee3c394b549a64fe388d1eb3e
#
_entry.id   216ad14ee3c394b549a64fe388d1eb3e
#
_cell.length_a   1.000
_cell.length_b   1.000
_cell.length_c   1.000
_cell.angle_alpha   90.00
_cell.angle_beta   90.00
_cell.angle_gamma   90.00
#
_symmetry.space_group_name_H-M   'P 1'
#
loop_
_entity.id
_entity.type
_entity.pdbx_description
1 polymer ?
#
loop_
_entity_poly.entity_id
_entity_poly.type
_entity_poly.pdbx_seq_one_letter_code
_entity_poly.pdbx_strand_id
1 'polypeptide(L)'
;MKKILILVALFAGKNSIAQNAYWQQYLHYSIDAQLNDQDKTITGSETIVYKNNSPETLSYIWFHIYPNAYKDESTALFQQLNNDPERKEKLNKYSPGYITNLAFTANGTPAKTEPHPTQQYIDIIKVVLPQPLVSGDSVTIATPFKVLLPSYFSRSGFADGEFMACQWYPKPAVFDKDGWHEMPYLDMGEFYSEYASYKVNITVPAAYVVSATGVLQTPQEAESYKALGSYNTANPGNKSPRMYQSTLSGQNKTLSYYADSVPDFAWFADKKFVIQYDTVQLASSKIIDAFTFYHNNKNTPWSGSIGFVKDAVHHYSRWIGEYDYPLVQAVEGPKNNSSGGMEYPTVTLITSPDAKPETLDAVITHEVGHNWFMAMLGTNERDHAWMDEGLNSYYQFRYEAEKYRINSVFGNQIPAEVKKLSEANFQATVYGALEKIPVEPALETTSGNFKNSQDYALTAYVKTAEWMYLLEQSVGMEKVDSAFKNYFHLWKFKHPQPSDMKVAFEQSLNGSLNTFFDLINKQGSLTE
;
A
#
# COMPACT_ATOMS: atom_id res chain seq x y z
N MET A 1 -29.35 -42.19 -58.78
CA MET A 1 -29.24 -41.20 -57.74
C MET A 1 -28.07 -41.58 -56.83
N LYS A 2 -26.90 -40.92 -57.04
CA LYS A 2 -25.69 -41.15 -56.26
C LYS A 2 -25.71 -40.17 -55.08
N LYS A 3 -25.68 -40.72 -53.85
CA LYS A 3 -25.52 -39.92 -52.61
C LYS A 3 -24.01 -39.65 -52.44
N ILE A 4 -23.63 -38.38 -52.47
CA ILE A 4 -22.28 -37.90 -52.11
C ILE A 4 -22.28 -37.68 -50.60
N LEU A 5 -21.46 -38.46 -49.88
CA LEU A 5 -21.16 -38.29 -48.45
C LEU A 5 -20.03 -37.24 -48.33
N ILE A 6 -20.38 -36.05 -47.76
CA ILE A 6 -19.36 -35.07 -47.43
C ILE A 6 -18.86 -35.37 -46.00
N LEU A 7 -17.58 -35.81 -45.89
CA LEU A 7 -16.88 -36.00 -44.64
C LEU A 7 -16.34 -34.62 -44.19
N VAL A 8 -16.96 -34.02 -43.16
CA VAL A 8 -16.41 -32.81 -42.52
C VAL A 8 -15.37 -33.26 -41.48
N ALA A 9 -14.11 -33.11 -41.81
CA ALA A 9 -13.00 -33.32 -40.87
C ALA A 9 -12.92 -32.07 -39.95
N LEU A 10 -13.36 -32.19 -38.70
CA LEU A 10 -13.13 -31.25 -37.64
C LEU A 10 -11.64 -31.32 -37.21
N PHE A 11 -10.81 -30.43 -37.75
CA PHE A 11 -9.50 -30.15 -37.18
C PHE A 11 -9.69 -29.33 -35.90
N ALA A 12 -9.74 -29.99 -34.76
CA ALA A 12 -9.53 -29.35 -33.47
C ALA A 12 -8.03 -29.04 -33.31
N GLY A 13 -7.60 -27.93 -33.90
CA GLY A 13 -6.30 -27.37 -33.62
C GLY A 13 -6.29 -26.90 -32.16
N LYS A 14 -5.70 -27.68 -31.27
CA LYS A 14 -5.28 -27.17 -29.97
C LYS A 14 -4.10 -26.21 -30.23
N ASN A 15 -4.40 -24.92 -30.40
CA ASN A 15 -3.41 -23.87 -30.18
C ASN A 15 -3.16 -23.84 -28.67
N SER A 16 -2.28 -24.69 -28.16
CA SER A 16 -1.60 -24.42 -26.90
C SER A 16 -0.65 -23.27 -27.18
N ILE A 17 -1.13 -22.04 -27.06
CA ILE A 17 -0.25 -20.93 -26.71
C ILE A 17 0.33 -21.39 -25.38
N ALA A 18 1.62 -21.68 -25.34
CA ALA A 18 2.34 -21.85 -24.09
C ALA A 18 2.25 -20.48 -23.40
N GLN A 19 1.25 -20.33 -22.54
CA GLN A 19 1.18 -19.25 -21.59
C GLN A 19 2.44 -19.43 -20.75
N ASN A 20 3.41 -18.53 -20.87
CA ASN A 20 4.59 -18.56 -20.01
C ASN A 20 4.06 -18.64 -18.59
N ALA A 21 4.43 -19.73 -17.89
CA ALA A 21 3.93 -19.95 -16.54
C ALA A 21 4.27 -18.71 -15.70
N TYR A 22 3.30 -18.19 -14.95
CA TYR A 22 3.53 -17.05 -14.05
C TYR A 22 4.68 -17.37 -13.09
N TRP A 23 5.56 -16.44 -12.87
CA TRP A 23 6.63 -16.48 -11.88
C TRP A 23 6.79 -15.11 -11.23
N GLN A 24 7.29 -15.09 -10.01
CA GLN A 24 7.75 -13.92 -9.27
C GLN A 24 8.95 -14.32 -8.43
N GLN A 25 9.74 -13.38 -8.02
CA GLN A 25 10.90 -13.64 -7.17
C GLN A 25 10.45 -14.02 -5.75
N TYR A 26 11.32 -14.65 -4.99
CA TYR A 26 11.09 -14.92 -3.57
C TYR A 26 12.19 -14.28 -2.75
N LEU A 27 11.79 -13.47 -1.76
CA LEU A 27 12.69 -12.73 -0.90
C LEU A 27 12.43 -13.06 0.57
N HIS A 28 13.53 -13.12 1.33
CA HIS A 28 13.46 -13.16 2.79
C HIS A 28 14.42 -12.13 3.36
N TYR A 29 13.91 -11.21 4.16
CA TYR A 29 14.67 -10.17 4.84
C TYR A 29 14.91 -10.52 6.31
N SER A 30 16.15 -10.30 6.77
CA SER A 30 16.51 -10.19 8.18
C SER A 30 17.15 -8.84 8.41
N ILE A 31 16.50 -7.97 9.19
CA ILE A 31 16.93 -6.59 9.40
C ILE A 31 17.10 -6.33 10.91
N ASP A 32 18.27 -5.81 11.30
CA ASP A 32 18.51 -5.23 12.62
C ASP A 32 18.64 -3.71 12.47
N ALA A 33 17.84 -2.95 13.22
CA ALA A 33 17.81 -1.50 13.15
C ALA A 33 17.76 -0.86 14.54
N GLN A 34 18.44 0.27 14.68
CA GLN A 34 18.47 1.06 15.91
C GLN A 34 18.16 2.53 15.62
N LEU A 35 17.15 3.07 16.30
CA LEU A 35 16.81 4.49 16.28
C LEU A 35 17.68 5.28 17.25
N ASN A 36 18.31 6.34 16.75
CA ASN A 36 18.82 7.43 17.58
C ASN A 36 17.85 8.61 17.45
N ASP A 37 17.03 8.82 18.49
CA ASP A 37 15.98 9.86 18.50
C ASP A 37 16.55 11.27 18.65
N GLN A 38 17.82 11.43 19.07
CA GLN A 38 18.49 12.74 19.13
C GLN A 38 18.98 13.17 17.76
N ASP A 39 19.69 12.28 17.07
CA ASP A 39 20.29 12.56 15.76
C ASP A 39 19.31 12.34 14.59
N LYS A 40 18.11 11.82 14.86
CA LYS A 40 17.11 11.47 13.84
C LYS A 40 17.64 10.45 12.82
N THR A 41 18.40 9.47 13.31
CA THR A 41 19.00 8.45 12.45
C THR A 41 18.55 7.04 12.80
N ILE A 42 18.48 6.20 11.77
CA ILE A 42 18.35 4.74 11.90
C ILE A 42 19.64 4.13 11.41
N THR A 43 20.32 3.39 12.28
CA THR A 43 21.50 2.59 11.89
C THR A 43 21.12 1.13 11.89
N GLY A 44 21.47 0.41 10.84
CA GLY A 44 21.07 -0.99 10.71
C GLY A 44 21.97 -1.80 9.79
N SER A 45 21.61 -3.06 9.69
CA SER A 45 22.12 -4.00 8.70
C SER A 45 21.00 -4.90 8.23
N GLU A 46 21.07 -5.32 6.99
CA GLU A 46 20.14 -6.27 6.42
C GLU A 46 20.86 -7.43 5.75
N THR A 47 20.16 -8.55 5.73
CA THR A 47 20.49 -9.72 4.93
C THR A 47 19.24 -10.13 4.17
N ILE A 48 19.37 -10.26 2.85
CA ILE A 48 18.30 -10.63 1.93
C ILE A 48 18.67 -11.95 1.27
N VAL A 49 17.85 -12.97 1.42
CA VAL A 49 17.92 -14.15 0.54
C VAL A 49 17.02 -13.84 -0.66
N TYR A 50 17.65 -13.74 -1.83
CA TYR A 50 16.96 -13.49 -3.10
C TYR A 50 17.01 -14.75 -3.95
N LYS A 51 15.86 -15.34 -4.26
CA LYS A 51 15.73 -16.50 -5.13
C LYS A 51 15.26 -16.07 -6.52
N ASN A 52 16.05 -16.42 -7.54
CA ASN A 52 15.70 -16.15 -8.93
C ASN A 52 14.75 -17.23 -9.47
N ASN A 53 13.46 -16.93 -9.49
CA ASN A 53 12.44 -17.81 -10.08
C ASN A 53 12.18 -17.49 -11.57
N SER A 54 12.85 -16.48 -12.13
CA SER A 54 12.73 -16.15 -13.55
C SER A 54 13.42 -17.21 -14.43
N PRO A 55 13.10 -17.31 -15.72
CA PRO A 55 13.82 -18.15 -16.67
C PRO A 55 15.20 -17.60 -17.02
N GLU A 56 15.55 -16.38 -16.60
CA GLU A 56 16.77 -15.68 -16.98
C GLU A 56 17.89 -15.83 -15.96
N THR A 57 19.12 -15.63 -16.39
CA THR A 57 20.30 -15.52 -15.52
C THR A 57 20.56 -14.06 -15.21
N LEU A 58 20.57 -13.71 -13.91
CA LEU A 58 20.77 -12.34 -13.45
C LEU A 58 22.25 -12.10 -13.16
N SER A 59 22.85 -11.08 -13.79
CA SER A 59 24.22 -10.63 -13.52
C SER A 59 24.29 -9.45 -12.57
N TYR A 60 23.17 -8.83 -12.28
CA TYR A 60 23.00 -7.71 -11.35
C TYR A 60 21.58 -7.70 -10.80
N ILE A 61 21.37 -6.92 -9.73
CA ILE A 61 20.06 -6.60 -9.16
C ILE A 61 20.00 -5.09 -8.96
N TRP A 62 18.90 -4.45 -9.40
CA TRP A 62 18.61 -3.07 -9.06
C TRP A 62 18.09 -2.97 -7.64
N PHE A 63 18.54 -1.96 -6.91
CA PHE A 63 18.09 -1.66 -5.55
C PHE A 63 17.54 -0.25 -5.47
N HIS A 64 16.40 -0.12 -4.83
CA HIS A 64 15.88 1.14 -4.36
C HIS A 64 16.55 1.48 -3.02
N ILE A 65 17.13 2.67 -2.94
CA ILE A 65 17.69 3.29 -1.74
C ILE A 65 16.96 4.60 -1.49
N TYR A 66 15.65 4.48 -1.38
CA TYR A 66 14.67 5.58 -1.38
C TYR A 66 14.92 6.73 -0.40
N PRO A 67 15.59 6.58 0.77
CA PRO A 67 15.93 7.74 1.59
C PRO A 67 16.75 8.81 0.85
N ASN A 68 17.48 8.46 -0.22
CA ASN A 68 18.21 9.43 -1.04
C ASN A 68 17.30 10.37 -1.84
N ALA A 69 16.02 10.02 -2.06
CA ALA A 69 15.07 10.91 -2.71
C ALA A 69 14.86 12.23 -1.94
N TYR A 70 15.07 12.19 -0.61
CA TYR A 70 14.93 13.36 0.28
C TYR A 70 16.19 14.21 0.42
N LYS A 71 17.24 13.94 -0.37
CA LYS A 71 18.56 14.52 -0.16
C LYS A 71 18.63 16.00 -0.54
N ASP A 72 18.20 16.33 -1.73
CA ASP A 72 18.30 17.69 -2.26
C ASP A 72 17.42 17.90 -3.51
N GLU A 73 17.42 19.12 -4.05
CA GLU A 73 16.59 19.53 -5.18
C GLU A 73 16.92 18.86 -6.52
N SER A 74 18.01 18.10 -6.62
CA SER A 74 18.39 17.40 -7.86
C SER A 74 17.63 16.09 -8.08
N THR A 75 16.93 15.58 -7.07
CA THR A 75 16.23 14.30 -7.11
C THR A 75 14.94 14.36 -7.93
N ALA A 76 14.50 13.20 -8.42
CA ALA A 76 13.23 13.08 -9.15
C ALA A 76 12.03 13.55 -8.31
N LEU A 77 12.01 13.22 -6.99
CA LEU A 77 11.01 13.69 -6.04
C LEU A 77 10.89 15.22 -6.03
N PHE A 78 12.01 15.91 -5.84
CA PHE A 78 12.00 17.37 -5.76
C PHE A 78 11.65 18.03 -7.10
N GLN A 79 12.06 17.44 -8.21
CA GLN A 79 11.66 17.92 -9.53
C GLN A 79 10.15 17.81 -9.74
N GLN A 80 9.54 16.68 -9.33
CA GLN A 80 8.09 16.53 -9.40
C GLN A 80 7.37 17.57 -8.50
N LEU A 81 7.80 17.74 -7.24
CA LEU A 81 7.23 18.71 -6.31
C LEU A 81 7.37 20.15 -6.78
N ASN A 82 8.52 20.51 -7.36
CA ASN A 82 8.75 21.86 -7.90
C ASN A 82 7.85 22.19 -9.10
N ASN A 83 7.44 21.18 -9.87
CA ASN A 83 6.57 21.33 -11.02
C ASN A 83 5.08 21.42 -10.64
N ASP A 84 4.71 21.07 -9.41
CA ASP A 84 3.35 21.16 -8.90
C ASP A 84 3.23 22.34 -7.92
N PRO A 85 2.52 23.44 -8.29
CA PRO A 85 2.40 24.65 -7.46
C PRO A 85 1.80 24.37 -6.07
N GLU A 86 0.88 23.40 -5.94
CA GLU A 86 0.22 23.07 -4.69
C GLU A 86 1.16 22.31 -3.73
N ARG A 87 2.13 21.57 -4.28
CA ARG A 87 3.08 20.77 -3.52
C ARG A 87 4.42 21.46 -3.23
N LYS A 88 4.75 22.47 -3.99
CA LYS A 88 6.01 23.24 -3.85
C LYS A 88 6.19 23.84 -2.45
N GLU A 89 5.11 24.23 -1.77
CA GLU A 89 5.17 24.78 -0.41
C GLU A 89 5.76 23.81 0.62
N LYS A 90 5.63 22.48 0.38
CA LYS A 90 6.24 21.45 1.24
C LYS A 90 7.75 21.61 1.38
N LEU A 91 8.41 22.18 0.37
CA LEU A 91 9.85 22.30 0.29
C LEU A 91 10.41 23.50 1.08
N ASN A 92 9.57 24.42 1.56
CA ASN A 92 10.05 25.67 2.18
C ASN A 92 10.72 25.48 3.55
N LYS A 93 10.52 24.34 4.24
CA LYS A 93 11.01 24.12 5.61
C LYS A 93 11.39 22.65 5.86
N TYR A 94 11.95 21.97 4.90
CA TYR A 94 12.38 20.59 5.12
C TYR A 94 13.83 20.52 5.63
N SER A 95 14.15 19.51 6.42
CA SER A 95 15.52 19.05 6.62
C SER A 95 15.74 17.79 5.76
N PRO A 96 16.91 17.66 5.12
CA PRO A 96 17.17 16.55 4.20
C PRO A 96 17.21 15.20 4.91
N GLY A 97 16.92 14.15 4.13
CA GLY A 97 17.13 12.76 4.51
C GLY A 97 17.96 12.05 3.45
N TYR A 98 18.70 11.03 3.84
CA TYR A 98 19.49 10.20 2.92
C TYR A 98 19.98 8.92 3.60
N ILE A 99 20.48 7.99 2.79
CA ILE A 99 21.10 6.76 3.26
C ILE A 99 22.59 6.73 2.95
N THR A 100 23.39 6.20 3.87
CA THR A 100 24.84 6.05 3.76
C THR A 100 25.28 4.69 4.31
N ASN A 101 26.61 4.46 4.32
CA ASN A 101 27.26 3.25 4.85
C ASN A 101 26.89 1.96 4.10
N LEU A 102 26.45 2.09 2.85
CA LEU A 102 26.15 0.93 2.01
C LEU A 102 27.45 0.21 1.59
N ALA A 103 27.51 -1.08 1.87
CA ALA A 103 28.65 -1.95 1.52
C ALA A 103 28.12 -3.34 1.17
N PHE A 104 27.57 -3.48 -0.04
CA PHE A 104 26.92 -4.70 -0.49
C PHE A 104 27.89 -5.86 -0.63
N THR A 105 27.46 -7.02 -0.16
CA THR A 105 28.09 -8.31 -0.44
C THR A 105 27.05 -9.27 -1.03
N ALA A 106 27.53 -10.18 -1.89
CA ALA A 106 26.74 -11.29 -2.40
C ALA A 106 27.44 -12.61 -2.04
N ASN A 107 26.79 -13.47 -1.28
CA ASN A 107 27.36 -14.68 -0.68
C ASN A 107 28.70 -14.40 0.06
N GLY A 108 28.76 -13.27 0.79
CA GLY A 108 29.94 -12.84 1.54
C GLY A 108 31.05 -12.21 0.70
N THR A 109 30.94 -12.18 -0.62
CA THR A 109 31.89 -11.53 -1.52
C THR A 109 31.48 -10.08 -1.77
N PRO A 110 32.37 -9.07 -1.65
CA PRO A 110 32.03 -7.69 -1.97
C PRO A 110 31.45 -7.55 -3.38
N ALA A 111 30.31 -6.88 -3.50
CA ALA A 111 29.64 -6.61 -4.76
C ALA A 111 29.87 -5.15 -5.17
N LYS A 112 30.21 -4.93 -6.45
CA LYS A 112 30.35 -3.60 -7.02
C LYS A 112 28.98 -2.95 -7.15
N THR A 113 28.88 -1.65 -6.83
CA THR A 113 27.69 -0.85 -7.09
C THR A 113 27.91 0.15 -8.20
N GLU A 114 26.88 0.42 -8.99
CA GLU A 114 26.88 1.40 -10.06
C GLU A 114 25.67 2.33 -9.91
N PRO A 115 25.83 3.65 -10.12
CA PRO A 115 24.69 4.56 -10.07
C PRO A 115 23.74 4.28 -11.25
N HIS A 116 22.49 4.73 -11.10
CA HIS A 116 21.54 4.71 -12.19
C HIS A 116 22.00 5.65 -13.32
N PRO A 117 21.84 5.29 -14.62
CA PRO A 117 22.25 6.16 -15.73
C PRO A 117 21.47 7.48 -15.79
N THR A 118 20.23 7.52 -15.30
CA THR A 118 19.46 8.76 -15.15
C THR A 118 19.95 9.53 -13.93
N GLN A 119 20.50 10.71 -14.12
CA GLN A 119 21.20 11.48 -13.11
C GLN A 119 20.34 11.85 -11.88
N GLN A 120 19.02 12.02 -12.07
CA GLN A 120 18.08 12.38 -11.00
C GLN A 120 17.70 11.19 -10.11
N TYR A 121 17.96 9.94 -10.55
CA TYR A 121 17.58 8.72 -9.84
C TYR A 121 18.68 8.26 -8.88
N ILE A 122 19.11 9.18 -7.98
CA ILE A 122 20.16 8.91 -7.00
C ILE A 122 19.70 7.98 -5.87
N ASP A 123 18.43 7.67 -5.83
CA ASP A 123 17.75 6.75 -4.96
C ASP A 123 17.63 5.33 -5.54
N ILE A 124 18.34 5.06 -6.65
CA ILE A 124 18.45 3.75 -7.31
C ILE A 124 19.91 3.41 -7.57
N ILE A 125 20.31 2.20 -7.23
CA ILE A 125 21.66 1.68 -7.53
C ILE A 125 21.60 0.28 -8.11
N LYS A 126 22.56 -0.04 -8.97
CA LYS A 126 22.79 -1.39 -9.47
C LYS A 126 23.81 -2.11 -8.60
N VAL A 127 23.48 -3.28 -8.10
CA VAL A 127 24.40 -4.19 -7.41
C VAL A 127 24.81 -5.28 -8.40
N VAL A 128 26.06 -5.25 -8.83
CA VAL A 128 26.63 -6.21 -9.78
C VAL A 128 27.01 -7.47 -9.01
N LEU A 129 26.43 -8.60 -9.39
CA LEU A 129 26.70 -9.88 -8.73
C LEU A 129 28.10 -10.41 -9.10
N PRO A 130 28.94 -10.79 -8.12
CA PRO A 130 30.25 -11.38 -8.40
C PRO A 130 30.19 -12.69 -9.20
N GLN A 131 29.07 -13.42 -9.07
CA GLN A 131 28.72 -14.60 -9.85
C GLN A 131 27.29 -14.44 -10.36
N PRO A 132 27.02 -14.75 -11.63
CA PRO A 132 25.66 -14.71 -12.18
C PRO A 132 24.73 -15.65 -11.40
N LEU A 133 23.51 -15.19 -11.15
CA LEU A 133 22.45 -15.95 -10.48
C LEU A 133 21.57 -16.63 -11.52
N VAL A 134 21.75 -17.92 -11.71
CA VAL A 134 20.97 -18.69 -12.69
C VAL A 134 19.55 -18.94 -12.19
N SER A 135 18.65 -19.29 -13.10
CA SER A 135 17.26 -19.65 -12.79
C SER A 135 17.17 -20.76 -11.73
N GLY A 136 16.35 -20.56 -10.73
CA GLY A 136 16.13 -21.49 -9.62
C GLY A 136 17.10 -21.38 -8.45
N ASP A 137 18.24 -20.69 -8.62
CA ASP A 137 19.24 -20.51 -7.57
C ASP A 137 18.90 -19.30 -6.67
N SER A 138 19.62 -19.20 -5.55
CA SER A 138 19.48 -18.11 -4.60
C SER A 138 20.83 -17.46 -4.31
N VAL A 139 20.79 -16.15 -4.00
CA VAL A 139 21.94 -15.39 -3.52
C VAL A 139 21.59 -14.72 -2.19
N THR A 140 22.53 -14.71 -1.26
CA THR A 140 22.42 -13.95 0.00
C THR A 140 23.13 -12.61 -0.19
N ILE A 141 22.35 -11.53 -0.16
CA ILE A 141 22.83 -10.15 -0.27
C ILE A 141 22.82 -9.54 1.12
N ALA A 142 23.88 -8.87 1.53
CA ALA A 142 23.92 -8.17 2.81
C ALA A 142 24.57 -6.80 2.67
N THR A 143 24.10 -5.84 3.47
CA THR A 143 24.68 -4.50 3.58
C THR A 143 24.39 -3.88 4.94
N PRO A 144 25.34 -3.18 5.57
CA PRO A 144 25.03 -2.21 6.60
C PRO A 144 24.43 -0.96 5.96
N PHE A 145 23.73 -0.15 6.76
CA PHE A 145 23.22 1.14 6.31
C PHE A 145 23.04 2.12 7.48
N LYS A 146 23.01 3.41 7.16
CA LYS A 146 22.60 4.47 8.08
C LYS A 146 21.71 5.45 7.34
N VAL A 147 20.49 5.64 7.84
CA VAL A 147 19.52 6.61 7.32
C VAL A 147 19.50 7.83 8.22
N LEU A 148 19.63 9.02 7.65
CA LEU A 148 19.17 10.26 8.25
C LEU A 148 17.72 10.49 7.80
N LEU A 149 16.80 10.56 8.75
CA LEU A 149 15.40 10.81 8.47
C LEU A 149 15.18 12.29 8.14
N PRO A 150 14.40 12.64 7.11
CA PRO A 150 14.02 14.03 6.82
C PRO A 150 13.02 14.54 7.86
N SER A 151 12.79 15.85 7.91
CA SER A 151 11.55 16.37 8.47
C SER A 151 10.38 15.83 7.65
N TYR A 152 9.28 15.46 8.32
CA TYR A 152 8.13 14.85 7.65
C TYR A 152 7.45 15.83 6.67
N PHE A 153 7.30 15.46 5.42
CA PHE A 153 6.55 16.20 4.41
C PHE A 153 5.94 15.32 3.29
N SER A 154 6.37 14.07 3.19
CA SER A 154 5.81 13.08 2.27
C SER A 154 5.44 11.82 3.07
N ARG A 155 6.17 10.70 2.95
CA ARG A 155 5.83 9.44 3.64
C ARG A 155 6.75 9.12 4.82
N SER A 156 8.05 9.40 4.71
CA SER A 156 9.06 9.11 5.74
C SER A 156 9.52 10.37 6.46
N GLY A 157 9.94 10.23 7.72
CA GLY A 157 10.54 11.35 8.44
C GLY A 157 10.28 11.36 9.94
N PHE A 158 10.43 12.54 10.52
CA PHE A 158 10.10 12.79 11.92
C PHE A 158 9.32 14.10 12.08
N ALA A 159 8.40 14.15 13.05
CA ALA A 159 7.68 15.36 13.45
C ALA A 159 7.25 15.23 14.93
N ASP A 160 7.43 16.29 15.72
CA ASP A 160 6.91 16.42 17.11
C ASP A 160 7.25 15.25 18.07
N GLY A 161 8.33 14.50 17.77
CA GLY A 161 8.78 13.35 18.56
C GLY A 161 8.31 12.00 18.03
N GLU A 162 7.48 12.01 16.99
CA GLU A 162 7.06 10.84 16.25
C GLU A 162 8.03 10.55 15.09
N PHE A 163 8.26 9.27 14.84
CA PHE A 163 9.13 8.76 13.77
C PHE A 163 8.33 7.86 12.84
N MET A 164 8.37 8.16 11.55
CA MET A 164 7.79 7.40 10.46
C MET A 164 8.92 6.79 9.63
N ALA A 165 9.24 5.53 9.85
CA ALA A 165 10.23 4.80 9.08
C ALA A 165 9.55 4.06 7.92
N CYS A 166 9.43 4.78 6.80
CA CYS A 166 8.79 4.34 5.58
C CYS A 166 9.83 4.34 4.46
N GLN A 167 9.87 3.30 3.62
CA GLN A 167 10.84 3.18 2.53
C GLN A 167 12.30 3.40 3.01
N TRP A 168 12.65 2.85 4.19
CA TRP A 168 13.81 3.23 5.01
C TRP A 168 15.03 2.33 4.86
N TYR A 169 14.92 1.18 4.20
CA TYR A 169 15.98 0.19 4.00
C TYR A 169 16.20 -0.05 2.49
N PRO A 170 17.38 -0.54 2.06
CA PRO A 170 17.62 -0.93 0.67
C PRO A 170 16.70 -2.08 0.25
N LYS A 171 16.08 -1.98 -0.93
CA LYS A 171 15.09 -2.94 -1.39
C LYS A 171 15.33 -3.30 -2.87
N PRO A 172 15.47 -4.59 -3.25
CA PRO A 172 15.50 -4.99 -4.66
C PRO A 172 14.27 -4.48 -5.41
N ALA A 173 14.48 -4.00 -6.62
CA ALA A 173 13.40 -3.71 -7.55
C ALA A 173 12.72 -5.01 -8.00
N VAL A 174 11.46 -4.92 -8.39
CA VAL A 174 10.75 -6.06 -9.00
C VAL A 174 11.40 -6.42 -10.33
N PHE A 175 11.55 -7.71 -10.55
CA PHE A 175 11.94 -8.28 -11.85
C PHE A 175 10.88 -9.29 -12.27
N ASP A 176 10.14 -8.96 -13.32
CA ASP A 176 9.06 -9.78 -13.86
C ASP A 176 9.25 -10.07 -15.36
N LYS A 177 8.21 -10.55 -16.04
CA LYS A 177 8.24 -10.88 -17.48
C LYS A 177 8.56 -9.69 -18.41
N ASP A 178 8.35 -8.47 -17.90
CA ASP A 178 8.59 -7.22 -18.64
C ASP A 178 9.97 -6.60 -18.29
N GLY A 179 10.76 -7.25 -17.41
CA GLY A 179 12.09 -6.86 -17.01
C GLY A 179 12.16 -6.25 -15.62
N TRP A 180 13.17 -5.38 -15.40
CA TRP A 180 13.35 -4.65 -14.15
C TRP A 180 12.42 -3.45 -14.07
N HIS A 181 11.82 -3.25 -12.90
CA HIS A 181 10.99 -2.08 -12.56
C HIS A 181 11.72 -1.18 -11.56
N GLU A 182 12.90 -0.72 -11.93
CA GLU A 182 13.65 0.28 -11.16
C GLU A 182 13.04 1.67 -11.37
N MET A 183 12.37 2.18 -10.36
CA MET A 183 11.67 3.45 -10.41
C MET A 183 12.07 4.38 -9.26
N PRO A 184 12.22 5.71 -9.51
CA PRO A 184 12.58 6.63 -8.46
C PRO A 184 11.41 6.84 -7.49
N TYR A 185 11.72 7.28 -6.28
CA TYR A 185 10.71 7.78 -5.36
C TYR A 185 10.06 9.04 -5.95
N LEU A 186 8.73 9.02 -6.02
CA LEU A 186 7.90 10.16 -6.41
C LEU A 186 6.87 10.45 -5.31
N ASP A 187 6.32 11.68 -5.29
CA ASP A 187 5.23 12.06 -4.41
C ASP A 187 3.86 11.62 -4.97
N MET A 188 3.73 11.57 -6.31
CA MET A 188 2.58 10.99 -7.01
C MET A 188 2.88 9.57 -7.47
N GLY A 189 1.96 8.67 -7.16
CA GLY A 189 2.09 7.23 -7.44
C GLY A 189 2.88 6.48 -6.39
N GLU A 190 2.42 5.27 -6.13
CA GLU A 190 2.91 4.45 -5.05
C GLU A 190 4.05 3.51 -5.51
N PHE A 191 4.37 2.50 -4.74
CA PHE A 191 5.55 1.67 -4.92
C PHE A 191 5.17 0.29 -5.47
N TYR A 192 6.07 -0.28 -6.26
CA TYR A 192 5.98 -1.64 -6.74
C TYR A 192 7.11 -2.46 -6.14
N SER A 193 6.78 -3.51 -5.39
CA SER A 193 7.76 -4.29 -4.62
C SER A 193 7.42 -5.77 -4.62
N GLU A 194 8.47 -6.61 -4.61
CA GLU A 194 8.31 -8.06 -4.49
C GLU A 194 7.75 -8.47 -3.13
N TYR A 195 6.96 -9.54 -3.13
CA TYR A 195 6.55 -10.18 -1.89
C TYR A 195 7.73 -10.82 -1.17
N ALA A 196 7.77 -10.61 0.14
CA ALA A 196 8.82 -11.14 0.99
C ALA A 196 8.30 -11.58 2.36
N SER A 197 9.10 -12.38 3.04
CA SER A 197 9.00 -12.54 4.48
C SER A 197 10.05 -11.66 5.17
N TYR A 198 9.67 -11.08 6.31
CA TYR A 198 10.49 -10.14 7.09
C TYR A 198 10.65 -10.60 8.52
N LYS A 199 11.90 -10.65 8.98
CA LYS A 199 12.25 -10.70 10.39
C LYS A 199 12.99 -9.42 10.72
N VAL A 200 12.38 -8.54 11.50
CA VAL A 200 12.92 -7.21 11.77
C VAL A 200 13.04 -7.00 13.28
N ASN A 201 14.25 -6.67 13.74
CA ASN A 201 14.53 -6.27 15.11
C ASN A 201 14.70 -4.75 15.16
N ILE A 202 13.85 -4.06 15.91
CA ILE A 202 13.84 -2.60 16.05
C ILE A 202 14.27 -2.25 17.46
N THR A 203 15.42 -1.61 17.60
CA THR A 203 15.92 -1.10 18.87
C THR A 203 15.60 0.39 19.00
N VAL A 204 14.84 0.75 20.03
CA VAL A 204 14.42 2.12 20.32
C VAL A 204 14.65 2.46 21.80
N PRO A 205 14.72 3.74 22.20
CA PRO A 205 14.65 4.11 23.62
C PRO A 205 13.38 3.52 24.26
N ALA A 206 13.52 2.96 25.46
CA ALA A 206 12.50 2.09 26.05
C ALA A 206 11.11 2.73 26.23
N ALA A 207 11.04 4.07 26.27
CA ALA A 207 9.77 4.81 26.40
C ALA A 207 8.91 4.83 25.11
N TYR A 208 9.45 4.47 23.97
CA TYR A 208 8.70 4.48 22.72
C TYR A 208 7.70 3.31 22.65
N VAL A 209 6.51 3.60 22.15
CA VAL A 209 5.58 2.61 21.60
C VAL A 209 5.89 2.49 20.11
N VAL A 210 5.96 1.27 19.60
CA VAL A 210 6.23 1.00 18.19
C VAL A 210 5.08 0.19 17.59
N SER A 211 4.54 0.68 16.48
CA SER A 211 3.65 -0.08 15.60
C SER A 211 4.39 -0.37 14.30
N ALA A 212 4.31 -1.58 13.77
CA ALA A 212 5.05 -1.99 12.59
C ALA A 212 4.30 -3.02 11.76
N THR A 213 4.70 -3.17 10.51
CA THR A 213 4.26 -4.26 9.63
C THR A 213 4.48 -5.61 10.31
N GLY A 214 3.46 -6.47 10.32
CA GLY A 214 3.54 -7.83 10.86
C GLY A 214 3.33 -7.91 12.36
N VAL A 215 3.57 -9.08 12.90
CA VAL A 215 3.25 -9.46 14.28
C VAL A 215 4.44 -9.20 15.19
N LEU A 216 4.22 -8.48 16.28
CA LEU A 216 5.20 -8.31 17.36
C LEU A 216 5.48 -9.65 18.04
N GLN A 217 6.72 -10.13 17.93
CA GLN A 217 7.19 -11.43 18.44
C GLN A 217 7.80 -11.34 19.85
N THR A 218 8.03 -10.12 20.39
CA THR A 218 8.54 -9.91 21.76
C THR A 218 7.40 -10.13 22.76
N PRO A 219 7.32 -11.28 23.47
CA PRO A 219 6.06 -11.70 24.12
C PRO A 219 5.59 -10.73 25.20
N GLN A 220 6.49 -10.28 26.07
CA GLN A 220 6.15 -9.37 27.18
C GLN A 220 5.60 -8.03 26.68
N GLU A 221 6.16 -7.52 25.58
CA GLU A 221 5.70 -6.26 24.98
C GLU A 221 4.34 -6.47 24.30
N ALA A 222 4.18 -7.56 23.55
CA ALA A 222 2.92 -7.89 22.88
C ALA A 222 1.77 -8.06 23.90
N GLU A 223 2.01 -8.77 25.01
CA GLU A 223 1.03 -8.90 26.10
C GLU A 223 0.71 -7.55 26.74
N SER A 224 1.73 -6.71 26.96
CA SER A 224 1.55 -5.35 27.49
C SER A 224 0.69 -4.49 26.57
N TYR A 225 0.94 -4.51 25.25
CA TYR A 225 0.14 -3.76 24.29
C TYR A 225 -1.31 -4.25 24.24
N LYS A 226 -1.54 -5.57 24.22
CA LYS A 226 -2.89 -6.14 24.25
C LYS A 226 -3.65 -5.79 25.55
N ALA A 227 -3.00 -5.94 26.70
CA ALA A 227 -3.62 -5.63 27.99
C ALA A 227 -3.98 -4.13 28.12
N LEU A 228 -3.04 -3.26 27.74
CA LEU A 228 -3.22 -1.81 27.74
C LEU A 228 -4.31 -1.39 26.75
N GLY A 229 -4.25 -1.93 25.55
CA GLY A 229 -5.19 -1.65 24.47
C GLY A 229 -6.61 -2.10 24.82
N SER A 230 -6.79 -3.31 25.37
CA SER A 230 -8.08 -3.82 25.82
C SER A 230 -8.71 -2.92 26.88
N TYR A 231 -7.89 -2.44 27.84
CA TYR A 231 -8.37 -1.49 28.85
C TYR A 231 -8.89 -0.19 28.22
N ASN A 232 -8.10 0.40 27.29
CA ASN A 232 -8.48 1.65 26.64
C ASN A 232 -9.71 1.48 25.73
N THR A 233 -9.82 0.35 25.04
CA THR A 233 -10.99 -0.01 24.20
C THR A 233 -12.26 -0.15 25.04
N ALA A 234 -12.16 -0.76 26.22
CA ALA A 234 -13.30 -0.90 27.16
C ALA A 234 -13.72 0.43 27.84
N ASN A 235 -12.88 1.47 27.77
CA ASN A 235 -13.11 2.78 28.37
C ASN A 235 -13.01 3.92 27.34
N PRO A 236 -13.80 3.89 26.26
CA PRO A 236 -13.74 4.90 25.20
C PRO A 236 -14.11 6.28 25.74
N GLY A 237 -13.44 7.31 25.26
CA GLY A 237 -13.68 8.69 25.69
C GLY A 237 -13.14 9.03 27.09
N ASN A 238 -12.37 8.14 27.70
CA ASN A 238 -11.66 8.47 28.94
C ASN A 238 -10.67 9.62 28.67
N LYS A 239 -10.82 10.74 29.38
CA LYS A 239 -9.93 11.91 29.23
C LYS A 239 -8.49 11.62 29.67
N SER A 240 -8.26 10.53 30.37
CA SER A 240 -6.95 10.07 30.83
C SER A 240 -6.79 8.58 30.52
N PRO A 241 -6.61 8.20 29.25
CA PRO A 241 -6.35 6.81 28.88
C PRO A 241 -5.08 6.30 29.56
N ARG A 242 -4.98 5.00 29.72
CA ARG A 242 -3.72 4.41 30.19
C ARG A 242 -2.67 4.52 29.11
N MET A 243 -1.50 5.05 29.50
CA MET A 243 -0.34 5.20 28.63
C MET A 243 0.66 4.07 28.88
N TYR A 244 1.38 3.70 27.84
CA TYR A 244 2.50 2.78 27.96
C TYR A 244 3.56 3.34 28.91
N GLN A 245 4.06 2.50 29.80
CA GLN A 245 5.16 2.84 30.71
C GLN A 245 6.19 1.73 30.68
N SER A 246 7.39 2.08 30.23
CA SER A 246 8.51 1.14 30.24
C SER A 246 9.03 0.92 31.67
N THR A 247 9.28 -0.32 32.00
CA THR A 247 10.01 -0.69 33.22
C THR A 247 11.52 -0.49 33.08
N LEU A 248 12.02 -0.22 31.85
CA LEU A 248 13.44 -0.09 31.47
C LEU A 248 13.84 1.40 31.37
N SER A 249 13.70 2.18 32.46
CA SER A 249 14.02 3.61 32.45
C SER A 249 15.45 3.89 31.99
N GLY A 250 15.60 4.82 31.02
CA GLY A 250 16.89 5.28 30.53
C GLY A 250 17.67 4.27 29.65
N GLN A 251 17.05 3.14 29.29
CA GLN A 251 17.65 2.08 28.47
C GLN A 251 16.96 2.01 27.09
N ASN A 252 17.55 1.24 26.19
CA ASN A 252 16.89 0.83 24.95
C ASN A 252 16.17 -0.49 25.15
N LYS A 253 15.16 -0.74 24.33
CA LYS A 253 14.52 -2.05 24.14
C LYS A 253 14.60 -2.47 22.69
N THR A 254 14.64 -3.78 22.44
CA THR A 254 14.57 -4.36 21.09
C THR A 254 13.27 -5.11 20.93
N LEU A 255 12.52 -4.76 19.90
CA LEU A 255 11.25 -5.37 19.51
C LEU A 255 11.46 -6.18 18.24
N SER A 256 11.11 -7.46 18.26
CA SER A 256 11.17 -8.33 17.09
C SER A 256 9.80 -8.41 16.42
N TYR A 257 9.77 -8.19 15.12
CA TYR A 257 8.56 -8.32 14.30
C TYR A 257 8.76 -9.40 13.23
N TYR A 258 7.68 -10.05 12.86
CA TYR A 258 7.62 -10.98 11.74
C TYR A 258 6.42 -10.68 10.86
N ALA A 259 6.66 -10.60 9.55
CA ALA A 259 5.64 -10.51 8.52
C ALA A 259 5.95 -11.52 7.42
N ASP A 260 4.92 -12.05 6.78
CA ASP A 260 5.06 -12.95 5.64
C ASP A 260 4.13 -12.53 4.51
N SER A 261 4.60 -12.73 3.29
CA SER A 261 3.85 -12.42 2.07
C SER A 261 3.40 -10.94 2.01
N VAL A 262 4.29 -10.02 2.38
CA VAL A 262 4.07 -8.57 2.32
C VAL A 262 5.07 -7.91 1.36
N PRO A 263 4.66 -6.85 0.62
CA PRO A 263 5.55 -6.16 -0.33
C PRO A 263 6.50 -5.16 0.34
N ASP A 264 6.23 -4.74 1.57
CA ASP A 264 7.03 -3.75 2.28
C ASP A 264 6.98 -3.91 3.80
N PHE A 265 7.88 -3.21 4.52
CA PHE A 265 7.93 -3.17 5.96
C PHE A 265 8.12 -1.73 6.45
N ALA A 266 7.12 -1.18 7.10
CA ALA A 266 7.16 0.15 7.73
C ALA A 266 6.98 0.04 9.24
N TRP A 267 7.43 1.07 9.97
CA TRP A 267 7.18 1.19 11.39
C TRP A 267 7.09 2.65 11.85
N PHE A 268 6.31 2.84 12.91
CA PHE A 268 5.98 4.13 13.50
C PHE A 268 6.29 4.08 14.99
N ALA A 269 6.87 5.14 15.54
CA ALA A 269 7.27 5.18 16.94
C ALA A 269 6.99 6.54 17.58
N ASP A 270 6.25 6.55 18.68
CA ASP A 270 6.05 7.72 19.53
C ASP A 270 5.95 7.31 21.01
N LYS A 271 6.35 8.21 21.91
CA LYS A 271 6.23 8.04 23.38
C LYS A 271 4.83 8.30 23.90
N LYS A 272 3.97 8.94 23.08
CA LYS A 272 2.63 9.43 23.45
C LYS A 272 1.48 8.64 22.86
N PHE A 273 1.74 7.57 22.11
CA PHE A 273 0.68 6.75 21.55
C PHE A 273 -0.21 6.15 22.65
N VAL A 274 -1.50 6.39 22.53
CA VAL A 274 -2.54 5.60 23.18
C VAL A 274 -2.76 4.36 22.32
N ILE A 275 -2.81 3.19 22.94
CA ILE A 275 -3.07 1.93 22.27
C ILE A 275 -4.52 1.54 22.50
N GLN A 276 -5.25 1.16 21.46
CA GLN A 276 -6.46 0.35 21.56
C GLN A 276 -6.20 -1.03 20.93
N TYR A 277 -6.89 -2.03 21.44
CA TYR A 277 -6.80 -3.41 20.96
C TYR A 277 -8.16 -4.10 21.07
N ASP A 278 -8.50 -4.82 20.04
CA ASP A 278 -9.63 -5.75 19.99
C ASP A 278 -9.32 -6.87 18.98
N THR A 279 -10.25 -7.75 18.76
CA THR A 279 -10.16 -8.80 17.73
C THR A 279 -11.28 -8.67 16.71
N VAL A 280 -11.02 -9.15 15.49
CA VAL A 280 -12.02 -9.30 14.44
C VAL A 280 -12.22 -10.78 14.17
N GLN A 281 -13.44 -11.27 14.32
CA GLN A 281 -13.78 -12.64 13.93
C GLN A 281 -14.32 -12.63 12.50
N LEU A 282 -13.66 -13.37 11.61
CA LEU A 282 -14.04 -13.51 10.22
C LEU A 282 -15.10 -14.61 10.01
N ALA A 283 -15.69 -14.69 8.82
CA ALA A 283 -16.74 -15.66 8.50
C ALA A 283 -16.24 -17.13 8.60
N SER A 284 -14.96 -17.39 8.30
CA SER A 284 -14.30 -18.68 8.50
C SER A 284 -14.06 -19.05 9.97
N SER A 285 -14.41 -18.18 10.91
CA SER A 285 -14.06 -18.25 12.34
C SER A 285 -12.60 -17.93 12.65
N LYS A 286 -11.77 -17.54 11.66
CA LYS A 286 -10.44 -16.99 11.90
C LYS A 286 -10.57 -15.71 12.74
N ILE A 287 -9.70 -15.57 13.73
CA ILE A 287 -9.61 -14.37 14.56
C ILE A 287 -8.32 -13.64 14.22
N ILE A 288 -8.42 -12.35 13.96
CA ILE A 288 -7.28 -11.48 13.73
C ILE A 288 -7.20 -10.40 14.81
N ASP A 289 -5.99 -9.99 15.14
CA ASP A 289 -5.74 -8.89 16.07
C ASP A 289 -6.00 -7.54 15.38
N ALA A 290 -6.65 -6.60 16.08
CA ALA A 290 -6.84 -5.23 15.62
C ALA A 290 -6.27 -4.24 16.63
N PHE A 291 -5.46 -3.28 16.14
CA PHE A 291 -4.88 -2.23 16.97
C PHE A 291 -5.11 -0.86 16.36
N THR A 292 -5.22 0.16 17.23
CA THR A 292 -5.01 1.55 16.83
C THR A 292 -4.05 2.25 17.77
N PHE A 293 -3.23 3.14 17.21
CA PHE A 293 -2.22 3.93 17.90
C PHE A 293 -2.50 5.40 17.60
N TYR A 294 -2.78 6.21 18.61
CA TYR A 294 -3.19 7.59 18.40
C TYR A 294 -2.78 8.53 19.54
N HIS A 295 -2.92 9.84 19.34
CA HIS A 295 -2.62 10.84 20.34
C HIS A 295 -3.88 11.28 21.10
N ASN A 296 -3.79 11.37 22.43
CA ASN A 296 -4.90 11.79 23.28
C ASN A 296 -5.13 13.31 23.23
N ASN A 297 -5.50 13.81 22.07
CA ASN A 297 -5.85 15.20 21.87
C ASN A 297 -7.30 15.47 22.34
N LYS A 298 -7.61 16.72 22.71
CA LYS A 298 -8.94 17.09 23.18
C LYS A 298 -9.99 16.81 22.09
N ASN A 299 -11.00 16.01 22.43
CA ASN A 299 -12.09 15.61 21.53
C ASN A 299 -11.66 14.84 20.28
N THR A 300 -10.55 14.11 20.35
CA THR A 300 -10.11 13.29 19.24
C THR A 300 -11.16 12.22 18.86
N PRO A 301 -11.49 12.05 17.56
CA PRO A 301 -12.39 10.97 17.12
C PRO A 301 -11.74 9.60 17.20
N TRP A 302 -10.42 9.53 17.38
CA TRP A 302 -9.65 8.30 17.45
C TRP A 302 -10.04 7.37 18.59
N SER A 303 -10.71 7.88 19.61
CA SER A 303 -11.21 7.01 20.70
C SER A 303 -12.21 5.94 20.23
N GLY A 304 -12.80 6.10 19.04
CA GLY A 304 -13.66 5.11 18.37
C GLY A 304 -12.98 4.33 17.23
N SER A 305 -11.73 4.63 16.92
CA SER A 305 -11.05 4.17 15.70
C SER A 305 -10.91 2.64 15.58
N ILE A 306 -10.83 1.94 16.69
CA ILE A 306 -10.79 0.47 16.67
C ILE A 306 -12.05 -0.14 16.03
N GLY A 307 -13.21 0.50 16.21
CA GLY A 307 -14.46 0.11 15.53
C GLY A 307 -14.38 0.32 14.02
N PHE A 308 -13.76 1.41 13.56
CA PHE A 308 -13.60 1.71 12.15
C PHE A 308 -12.72 0.67 11.44
N VAL A 309 -11.58 0.32 12.04
CA VAL A 309 -10.69 -0.74 11.55
C VAL A 309 -11.44 -2.07 11.41
N LYS A 310 -12.22 -2.46 12.43
CA LYS A 310 -13.00 -3.71 12.43
C LYS A 310 -14.06 -3.70 11.33
N ASP A 311 -14.78 -2.60 11.17
CA ASP A 311 -15.82 -2.45 10.16
C ASP A 311 -15.23 -2.53 8.74
N ALA A 312 -14.10 -1.87 8.49
CA ALA A 312 -13.40 -1.95 7.21
C ALA A 312 -13.04 -3.41 6.88
N VAL A 313 -12.41 -4.14 7.81
CA VAL A 313 -12.07 -5.56 7.62
C VAL A 313 -13.29 -6.42 7.31
N HIS A 314 -14.41 -6.22 8.01
CA HIS A 314 -15.63 -6.97 7.76
C HIS A 314 -16.23 -6.69 6.38
N HIS A 315 -16.25 -5.43 5.94
CA HIS A 315 -16.84 -5.06 4.66
C HIS A 315 -16.00 -5.58 3.49
N TYR A 316 -14.71 -5.33 3.48
CA TYR A 316 -13.82 -5.80 2.41
C TYR A 316 -13.75 -7.34 2.37
N SER A 317 -13.71 -8.02 3.53
CA SER A 317 -13.77 -9.49 3.58
C SER A 317 -15.04 -10.04 2.95
N ARG A 318 -16.19 -9.38 3.14
CA ARG A 318 -17.48 -9.75 2.56
C ARG A 318 -17.52 -9.55 1.04
N TRP A 319 -16.94 -8.45 0.56
CA TRP A 319 -17.06 -8.05 -0.85
C TRP A 319 -16.01 -8.66 -1.76
N ILE A 320 -14.75 -8.76 -1.31
CA ILE A 320 -13.59 -9.10 -2.14
C ILE A 320 -13.05 -10.49 -1.81
N GLY A 321 -12.96 -10.82 -0.53
CA GLY A 321 -12.40 -12.07 -0.04
C GLY A 321 -11.88 -11.91 1.38
N GLU A 322 -11.83 -13.00 2.13
CA GLU A 322 -11.49 -12.95 3.54
C GLU A 322 -10.06 -12.44 3.76
N TYR A 323 -9.87 -11.60 4.80
CA TYR A 323 -8.58 -11.02 5.18
C TYR A 323 -7.57 -12.11 5.57
N ASP A 324 -6.42 -12.14 4.92
CA ASP A 324 -5.47 -13.25 5.11
C ASP A 324 -4.40 -12.98 6.17
N TYR A 325 -4.06 -11.73 6.45
CA TYR A 325 -3.05 -11.43 7.47
C TYR A 325 -3.55 -11.69 8.90
N PRO A 326 -2.65 -11.88 9.88
CA PRO A 326 -3.02 -12.18 11.29
C PRO A 326 -3.43 -10.95 12.10
N LEU A 327 -3.17 -9.74 11.59
CA LEU A 327 -3.49 -8.50 12.28
C LEU A 327 -3.75 -7.37 11.29
N VAL A 328 -4.39 -6.31 11.82
CA VAL A 328 -4.60 -5.03 11.13
C VAL A 328 -4.38 -3.88 12.12
N GLN A 329 -3.70 -2.83 11.69
CA GLN A 329 -3.36 -1.71 12.55
C GLN A 329 -3.62 -0.38 11.83
N ALA A 330 -4.05 0.66 12.58
CA ALA A 330 -4.09 2.03 12.12
C ALA A 330 -3.32 2.94 13.09
N VAL A 331 -2.48 3.81 12.55
CA VAL A 331 -1.61 4.73 13.32
C VAL A 331 -1.95 6.16 12.94
N GLU A 332 -2.21 7.01 13.95
CA GLU A 332 -2.33 8.45 13.75
C GLU A 332 -0.94 9.04 13.56
N GLY A 333 -0.69 9.62 12.39
CA GLY A 333 0.53 10.34 12.07
C GLY A 333 0.35 11.86 12.07
N PRO A 334 1.43 12.58 11.81
CA PRO A 334 1.41 14.03 11.70
C PRO A 334 0.49 14.48 10.56
N LYS A 335 -0.13 15.65 10.73
CA LYS A 335 -1.00 16.21 9.71
C LYS A 335 -0.26 16.40 8.38
N ASN A 336 -0.81 15.82 7.32
CA ASN A 336 -0.37 16.05 5.94
C ASN A 336 -1.55 16.55 5.10
N ASN A 337 -1.48 17.77 4.62
CA ASN A 337 -2.57 18.37 3.83
C ASN A 337 -2.67 17.80 2.40
N SER A 338 -1.70 17.01 1.97
CA SER A 338 -1.62 16.47 0.60
C SER A 338 -1.88 14.97 0.52
N SER A 339 -2.10 14.30 1.67
CA SER A 339 -2.39 12.87 1.75
C SER A 339 -3.29 12.60 2.95
N GLY A 340 -4.30 11.75 2.78
CA GLY A 340 -5.17 11.30 3.88
C GLY A 340 -4.50 10.25 4.75
N GLY A 341 -3.67 9.43 4.16
CA GLY A 341 -2.99 8.32 4.81
C GLY A 341 -1.90 7.70 3.94
N MET A 342 -1.50 6.49 4.31
CA MET A 342 -0.56 5.65 3.57
C MET A 342 -0.72 4.18 3.99
N GLU A 343 -0.78 3.31 3.04
CA GLU A 343 -1.28 1.95 3.09
C GLU A 343 -0.23 0.87 3.38
N TYR A 344 0.70 1.05 4.29
CA TYR A 344 1.69 0.00 4.57
C TYR A 344 1.03 -1.32 5.01
N PRO A 345 1.56 -2.48 4.55
CA PRO A 345 0.94 -3.77 4.83
C PRO A 345 0.71 -4.00 6.31
N THR A 346 -0.53 -4.31 6.70
CA THR A 346 -0.98 -4.57 8.07
C THR A 346 -0.86 -3.41 9.06
N VAL A 347 -0.28 -2.27 8.67
CA VAL A 347 -0.14 -1.06 9.49
C VAL A 347 -0.34 0.18 8.63
N THR A 348 -1.51 0.81 8.71
CA THR A 348 -1.82 1.98 7.88
C THR A 348 -1.57 3.28 8.65
N LEU A 349 -0.95 4.25 8.00
CA LEU A 349 -0.69 5.57 8.56
C LEU A 349 -1.85 6.51 8.17
N ILE A 350 -2.44 7.21 9.14
CA ILE A 350 -3.52 8.17 8.90
C ILE A 350 -3.03 9.58 9.25
N THR A 351 -3.05 10.47 8.28
CA THR A 351 -2.43 11.81 8.37
C THR A 351 -3.45 12.94 8.46
N SER A 352 -4.68 12.62 8.90
CA SER A 352 -5.81 13.53 9.07
C SER A 352 -6.27 13.63 10.53
N PRO A 353 -5.41 14.11 11.47
CA PRO A 353 -5.70 14.07 12.91
C PRO A 353 -6.91 14.94 13.32
N ASP A 354 -7.24 15.96 12.53
CA ASP A 354 -8.36 16.88 12.78
C ASP A 354 -9.67 16.46 12.07
N ALA A 355 -9.72 15.27 11.46
CA ALA A 355 -10.88 14.78 10.74
C ALA A 355 -12.10 14.62 11.66
N LYS A 356 -13.32 14.79 11.11
CA LYS A 356 -14.55 14.39 11.81
C LYS A 356 -14.63 12.86 11.89
N PRO A 357 -15.45 12.30 12.82
CA PRO A 357 -15.54 10.85 12.96
C PRO A 357 -15.84 10.11 11.65
N GLU A 358 -16.79 10.58 10.85
CA GLU A 358 -17.18 9.95 9.59
C GLU A 358 -16.06 10.05 8.53
N THR A 359 -15.32 11.16 8.53
CA THR A 359 -14.19 11.37 7.63
C THR A 359 -13.00 10.51 8.07
N LEU A 360 -12.74 10.42 9.37
CA LEU A 360 -11.68 9.54 9.89
C LEU A 360 -11.96 8.08 9.57
N ASP A 361 -13.22 7.65 9.75
CA ASP A 361 -13.64 6.28 9.38
C ASP A 361 -13.47 6.01 7.89
N ALA A 362 -13.85 6.96 7.03
CA ALA A 362 -13.69 6.84 5.58
C ALA A 362 -12.20 6.69 5.19
N VAL A 363 -11.31 7.50 5.78
CA VAL A 363 -9.86 7.41 5.52
C VAL A 363 -9.30 6.10 6.07
N ILE A 364 -9.63 5.71 7.30
CA ILE A 364 -9.21 4.41 7.86
C ILE A 364 -9.69 3.25 6.96
N THR A 365 -10.92 3.33 6.46
CA THR A 365 -11.48 2.31 5.57
C THR A 365 -10.74 2.24 4.24
N HIS A 366 -10.36 3.37 3.67
CA HIS A 366 -9.53 3.45 2.46
C HIS A 366 -8.18 2.78 2.71
N GLU A 367 -7.44 3.23 3.70
CA GLU A 367 -6.10 2.73 3.99
C GLU A 367 -6.08 1.24 4.43
N VAL A 368 -7.09 0.78 5.14
CA VAL A 368 -7.25 -0.64 5.47
C VAL A 368 -7.59 -1.46 4.21
N GLY A 369 -8.36 -0.88 3.27
CA GLY A 369 -8.73 -1.51 2.01
C GLY A 369 -7.53 -1.88 1.13
N HIS A 370 -6.46 -1.11 1.20
CA HIS A 370 -5.20 -1.39 0.52
C HIS A 370 -4.50 -2.68 1.02
N ASN A 371 -4.92 -3.26 2.14
CA ASN A 371 -4.46 -4.62 2.44
C ASN A 371 -4.97 -5.65 1.42
N TRP A 372 -6.06 -5.38 0.70
CA TRP A 372 -6.52 -6.16 -0.46
C TRP A 372 -5.90 -5.65 -1.75
N PHE A 373 -6.01 -4.35 -2.02
CA PHE A 373 -5.43 -3.67 -3.17
C PHE A 373 -4.06 -3.12 -2.76
N MET A 374 -2.98 -3.50 -3.32
CA MET A 374 -1.57 -3.30 -2.99
C MET A 374 -0.99 -4.48 -2.20
N ALA A 375 -1.41 -4.74 -0.93
CA ALA A 375 -0.70 -5.69 -0.08
C ALA A 375 -0.97 -7.16 -0.46
N MET A 376 -2.21 -7.55 -0.82
CA MET A 376 -2.53 -8.92 -1.27
C MET A 376 -2.66 -9.05 -2.79
N LEU A 377 -3.05 -7.97 -3.50
CA LEU A 377 -3.05 -7.88 -4.96
C LEU A 377 -1.94 -6.90 -5.37
N GLY A 378 -0.71 -7.38 -5.49
CA GLY A 378 0.49 -6.56 -5.67
C GLY A 378 0.64 -6.02 -7.08
N THR A 379 -0.23 -5.13 -7.50
CA THR A 379 -0.21 -4.49 -8.82
C THR A 379 0.97 -3.52 -8.96
N ASN A 380 1.39 -3.24 -10.18
CA ASN A 380 2.36 -2.17 -10.45
C ASN A 380 1.64 -0.82 -10.44
N GLU A 381 1.57 -0.20 -9.29
CA GLU A 381 0.86 1.06 -9.07
C GLU A 381 1.49 2.25 -9.78
N ARG A 382 2.77 2.15 -10.13
CA ARG A 382 3.44 3.19 -10.89
C ARG A 382 2.90 3.28 -12.33
N ASP A 383 2.61 2.14 -12.91
CA ASP A 383 2.10 2.05 -14.29
C ASP A 383 0.56 2.01 -14.32
N HIS A 384 -0.08 1.43 -13.29
CA HIS A 384 -1.50 1.14 -13.23
C HIS A 384 -2.12 1.61 -11.90
N ALA A 385 -1.94 2.88 -11.51
CA ALA A 385 -2.42 3.42 -10.23
C ALA A 385 -3.93 3.17 -9.99
N TRP A 386 -4.72 3.07 -11.05
CA TRP A 386 -6.15 2.77 -10.99
C TRP A 386 -6.46 1.38 -10.42
N MET A 387 -5.55 0.40 -10.58
CA MET A 387 -5.76 -0.98 -10.09
C MET A 387 -5.66 -1.09 -8.57
N ASP A 388 -5.04 -0.14 -7.92
CA ASP A 388 -4.95 0.00 -6.48
C ASP A 388 -5.91 1.07 -5.98
N GLU A 389 -5.57 2.32 -6.13
CA GLU A 389 -6.28 3.48 -5.61
C GLU A 389 -7.73 3.57 -6.06
N GLY A 390 -7.98 3.27 -7.31
CA GLY A 390 -9.29 3.43 -7.90
C GLY A 390 -10.24 2.29 -7.56
N LEU A 391 -9.76 1.04 -7.60
CA LEU A 391 -10.56 -0.11 -7.18
C LEU A 391 -10.89 -0.03 -5.69
N ASN A 392 -9.93 0.44 -4.89
CA ASN A 392 -10.14 0.70 -3.47
C ASN A 392 -11.16 1.82 -3.24
N SER A 393 -11.08 2.92 -3.98
CA SER A 393 -12.02 4.04 -3.90
C SER A 393 -13.46 3.64 -4.25
N TYR A 394 -13.66 2.74 -5.22
CA TYR A 394 -14.99 2.20 -5.52
C TYR A 394 -15.63 1.52 -4.30
N TYR A 395 -14.88 0.72 -3.56
CA TYR A 395 -15.37 0.05 -2.34
C TYR A 395 -15.47 1.01 -1.15
N GLN A 396 -14.58 1.97 -1.02
CA GLN A 396 -14.68 3.03 -0.01
C GLN A 396 -15.96 3.84 -0.22
N PHE A 397 -16.27 4.31 -1.44
CA PHE A 397 -17.49 5.07 -1.71
C PHE A 397 -18.75 4.27 -1.43
N ARG A 398 -18.72 2.96 -1.70
CA ARG A 398 -19.81 2.05 -1.32
C ARG A 398 -19.95 1.97 0.20
N TYR A 399 -18.87 1.82 0.95
CA TYR A 399 -18.86 1.82 2.42
C TYR A 399 -19.45 3.12 3.00
N GLU A 400 -18.99 4.26 2.52
CA GLU A 400 -19.47 5.58 2.92
C GLU A 400 -20.98 5.75 2.63
N ALA A 401 -21.43 5.26 1.50
CA ALA A 401 -22.85 5.29 1.13
C ALA A 401 -23.68 4.35 2.03
N GLU A 402 -23.23 3.12 2.27
CA GLU A 402 -23.91 2.14 3.12
C GLU A 402 -24.03 2.65 4.56
N LYS A 403 -22.95 3.16 5.15
CA LYS A 403 -22.88 3.48 6.56
C LYS A 403 -23.40 4.87 6.92
N TYR A 404 -23.08 5.88 6.10
CA TYR A 404 -23.26 7.29 6.48
C TYR A 404 -24.06 8.13 5.49
N ARG A 405 -24.29 7.67 4.27
CA ARG A 405 -24.83 8.50 3.16
C ARG A 405 -23.96 9.75 2.95
N ILE A 406 -22.65 9.54 2.89
CA ILE A 406 -21.64 10.55 2.52
C ILE A 406 -20.84 10.08 1.31
N ASN A 407 -20.00 10.97 0.80
CA ASN A 407 -18.94 10.66 -0.15
C ASN A 407 -17.79 11.62 0.09
N SER A 408 -16.59 11.11 0.24
CA SER A 408 -15.38 11.88 0.60
C SER A 408 -15.04 12.98 -0.41
N VAL A 409 -15.33 12.77 -1.71
CA VAL A 409 -15.10 13.78 -2.77
C VAL A 409 -15.96 15.04 -2.55
N PHE A 410 -17.22 14.87 -2.17
CA PHE A 410 -18.14 15.99 -1.93
C PHE A 410 -18.16 16.47 -0.47
N GLY A 411 -17.76 15.64 0.45
CA GLY A 411 -17.72 15.98 1.87
C GLY A 411 -19.07 16.49 2.39
N ASN A 412 -19.05 17.70 2.98
CA ASN A 412 -20.27 18.33 3.53
C ASN A 412 -21.19 18.97 2.47
N GLN A 413 -20.85 18.95 1.19
CA GLN A 413 -21.63 19.58 0.11
C GLN A 413 -22.85 18.74 -0.30
N ILE A 414 -22.96 17.49 0.18
CA ILE A 414 -24.11 16.62 -0.12
C ILE A 414 -25.36 17.17 0.56
N PRO A 415 -26.41 17.53 -0.21
CA PRO A 415 -27.65 18.08 0.34
C PRO A 415 -28.35 17.09 1.30
N ALA A 416 -29.04 17.64 2.31
CA ALA A 416 -29.70 16.83 3.33
C ALA A 416 -30.82 15.92 2.77
N GLU A 417 -31.48 16.33 1.71
CA GLU A 417 -32.48 15.54 0.97
C GLU A 417 -31.86 14.34 0.25
N VAL A 418 -30.64 14.49 -0.31
CA VAL A 418 -29.91 13.40 -0.95
C VAL A 418 -29.52 12.33 0.08
N LYS A 419 -29.11 12.75 1.28
CA LYS A 419 -28.78 11.82 2.38
C LYS A 419 -29.95 10.97 2.87
N LYS A 420 -31.19 11.35 2.56
CA LYS A 420 -32.42 10.60 2.91
C LYS A 420 -32.82 9.56 1.86
N LEU A 421 -32.16 9.53 0.72
CA LEU A 421 -32.44 8.56 -0.33
C LEU A 421 -32.09 7.12 0.13
N SER A 422 -32.67 6.13 -0.53
CA SER A 422 -32.18 4.76 -0.42
C SER A 422 -30.71 4.71 -0.85
N GLU A 423 -29.96 3.71 -0.41
CA GLU A 423 -28.55 3.56 -0.75
C GLU A 423 -28.31 3.60 -2.26
N ALA A 424 -29.05 2.80 -3.03
CA ALA A 424 -28.93 2.76 -4.48
C ALA A 424 -29.20 4.13 -5.13
N ASN A 425 -30.24 4.86 -4.69
CA ASN A 425 -30.53 6.19 -5.21
C ASN A 425 -29.50 7.23 -4.76
N PHE A 426 -28.94 7.08 -3.57
CA PHE A 426 -27.84 7.92 -3.08
C PHE A 426 -26.61 7.72 -3.97
N GLN A 427 -26.18 6.47 -4.18
CA GLN A 427 -25.05 6.15 -5.05
C GLN A 427 -25.28 6.66 -6.47
N ALA A 428 -26.42 6.40 -7.08
CA ALA A 428 -26.74 6.90 -8.41
C ALA A 428 -26.65 8.44 -8.50
N THR A 429 -27.10 9.15 -7.45
CA THR A 429 -27.01 10.62 -7.40
C THR A 429 -25.56 11.09 -7.28
N VAL A 430 -24.76 10.44 -6.43
CA VAL A 430 -23.34 10.75 -6.23
C VAL A 430 -22.57 10.51 -7.53
N TYR A 431 -22.66 9.32 -8.12
CA TYR A 431 -21.96 9.00 -9.36
C TYR A 431 -22.39 9.90 -10.53
N GLY A 432 -23.68 10.23 -10.64
CA GLY A 432 -24.15 11.22 -11.62
C GLY A 432 -23.65 12.66 -11.36
N ALA A 433 -23.13 12.96 -10.18
CA ALA A 433 -22.43 14.21 -9.89
C ALA A 433 -20.94 14.11 -10.17
N LEU A 434 -20.30 12.96 -9.87
CA LEU A 434 -18.89 12.69 -10.17
C LEU A 434 -18.64 12.73 -11.67
N GLU A 435 -19.49 12.12 -12.50
CA GLU A 435 -19.42 12.13 -13.98
C GLU A 435 -19.32 13.53 -14.58
N LYS A 436 -19.79 14.56 -13.87
CA LYS A 436 -19.72 15.96 -14.32
C LYS A 436 -18.42 16.66 -13.99
N ILE A 437 -17.54 16.02 -13.21
CA ILE A 437 -16.21 16.55 -12.92
C ILE A 437 -15.33 16.28 -14.16
N PRO A 438 -14.78 17.33 -14.80
CA PRO A 438 -13.96 17.11 -15.98
C PRO A 438 -12.64 16.43 -15.59
N VAL A 439 -12.40 15.25 -16.16
CA VAL A 439 -11.17 14.47 -15.95
C VAL A 439 -10.61 14.07 -17.31
N GLU A 440 -9.52 14.73 -17.73
CA GLU A 440 -8.94 14.54 -19.06
C GLU A 440 -8.08 13.26 -19.19
N PRO A 441 -7.15 12.92 -18.24
CA PRO A 441 -6.27 11.79 -18.43
C PRO A 441 -7.03 10.45 -18.52
N ALA A 442 -6.47 9.51 -19.29
CA ALA A 442 -6.90 8.11 -19.30
C ALA A 442 -6.56 7.41 -17.99
N LEU A 443 -7.34 6.39 -17.58
CA LEU A 443 -7.05 5.60 -16.37
C LEU A 443 -5.66 4.97 -16.44
N GLU A 444 -5.24 4.51 -17.61
CA GLU A 444 -3.95 3.86 -17.88
C GLU A 444 -2.78 4.86 -18.02
N THR A 445 -2.97 6.11 -17.55
CA THR A 445 -1.88 7.09 -17.47
C THR A 445 -0.93 6.69 -16.33
N THR A 446 0.36 6.48 -16.64
CA THR A 446 1.37 6.16 -15.63
C THR A 446 1.56 7.31 -14.64
N SER A 447 1.82 7.00 -13.38
CA SER A 447 1.87 8.00 -12.29
C SER A 447 2.83 9.16 -12.54
N GLY A 448 3.98 8.89 -13.20
CA GLY A 448 4.96 9.92 -13.54
C GLY A 448 4.54 10.88 -14.66
N ASN A 449 3.47 10.59 -15.41
CA ASN A 449 3.00 11.35 -16.56
C ASN A 449 1.81 12.28 -16.25
N PHE A 450 1.28 12.26 -15.04
CA PHE A 450 0.27 13.25 -14.63
C PHE A 450 0.89 14.65 -14.52
N LYS A 451 0.14 15.65 -14.97
CA LYS A 451 0.60 17.05 -14.98
C LYS A 451 0.65 17.66 -13.58
N ASN A 452 -0.23 17.22 -12.69
CA ASN A 452 -0.38 17.71 -11.33
C ASN A 452 -1.10 16.68 -10.45
N SER A 453 -1.09 16.91 -9.15
CA SER A 453 -1.72 16.05 -8.15
C SER A 453 -3.25 15.97 -8.26
N GLN A 454 -3.91 17.03 -8.77
CA GLN A 454 -5.36 17.00 -8.97
C GLN A 454 -5.74 16.05 -10.12
N ASP A 455 -5.03 16.12 -11.26
CA ASP A 455 -5.26 15.19 -12.38
C ASP A 455 -5.04 13.74 -11.94
N TYR A 456 -3.99 13.49 -11.13
CA TYR A 456 -3.72 12.17 -10.55
C TYR A 456 -4.88 11.70 -9.66
N ALA A 457 -5.28 12.50 -8.67
CA ALA A 457 -6.33 12.13 -7.72
C ALA A 457 -7.69 11.91 -8.43
N LEU A 458 -8.07 12.79 -9.35
CA LEU A 458 -9.34 12.65 -10.07
C LEU A 458 -9.33 11.43 -11.00
N THR A 459 -8.18 11.10 -11.60
CA THR A 459 -8.11 9.98 -12.55
C THR A 459 -7.98 8.65 -11.83
N ALA A 460 -6.97 8.50 -10.97
CA ALA A 460 -6.69 7.23 -10.32
C ALA A 460 -7.83 6.81 -9.36
N TYR A 461 -8.40 7.74 -8.61
CA TYR A 461 -9.42 7.46 -7.60
C TYR A 461 -10.85 7.59 -8.17
N VAL A 462 -11.22 8.80 -8.62
CA VAL A 462 -12.63 9.13 -8.92
C VAL A 462 -13.09 8.51 -10.22
N LYS A 463 -12.39 8.78 -11.32
CA LYS A 463 -12.76 8.25 -12.66
C LYS A 463 -12.70 6.72 -12.69
N THR A 464 -11.81 6.09 -11.92
CA THR A 464 -11.79 4.62 -11.80
C THR A 464 -13.02 4.11 -11.03
N ALA A 465 -13.41 4.77 -9.94
CA ALA A 465 -14.61 4.39 -9.21
C ALA A 465 -15.86 4.54 -10.11
N GLU A 466 -15.92 5.57 -10.97
CA GLU A 466 -16.97 5.70 -12.00
C GLU A 466 -16.93 4.56 -13.02
N TRP A 467 -15.74 4.20 -13.51
CA TRP A 467 -15.54 3.08 -14.42
C TRP A 467 -16.10 1.78 -13.82
N MET A 468 -15.80 1.49 -12.57
CA MET A 468 -16.34 0.33 -11.87
C MET A 468 -17.85 0.42 -11.66
N TYR A 469 -18.38 1.61 -11.39
CA TYR A 469 -19.83 1.81 -11.26
C TYR A 469 -20.56 1.58 -12.59
N LEU A 470 -19.97 1.89 -13.74
CA LEU A 470 -20.54 1.54 -15.06
C LEU A 470 -20.67 0.01 -15.23
N LEU A 471 -19.68 -0.76 -14.76
CA LEU A 471 -19.79 -2.23 -14.75
C LEU A 471 -20.92 -2.69 -13.83
N GLU A 472 -20.99 -2.14 -12.62
CA GLU A 472 -22.05 -2.44 -11.65
C GLU A 472 -23.45 -2.17 -12.25
N GLN A 473 -23.64 -1.04 -12.93
CA GLN A 473 -24.91 -0.71 -13.60
C GLN A 473 -25.27 -1.72 -14.70
N SER A 474 -24.28 -2.30 -15.35
CA SER A 474 -24.52 -3.25 -16.46
C SER A 474 -24.79 -4.68 -16.00
N VAL A 475 -24.13 -5.15 -14.93
CA VAL A 475 -24.21 -6.56 -14.50
C VAL A 475 -24.82 -6.76 -13.12
N GLY A 476 -24.89 -5.72 -12.30
CA GLY A 476 -25.35 -5.73 -10.91
C GLY A 476 -24.22 -5.94 -9.91
N MET A 477 -24.37 -5.32 -8.75
CA MET A 477 -23.37 -5.27 -7.65
C MET A 477 -22.91 -6.65 -7.19
N GLU A 478 -23.83 -7.62 -7.00
CA GLU A 478 -23.48 -8.98 -6.56
C GLU A 478 -22.57 -9.71 -7.55
N LYS A 479 -22.75 -9.45 -8.85
CA LYS A 479 -21.88 -10.05 -9.87
C LYS A 479 -20.50 -9.38 -9.92
N VAL A 480 -20.43 -8.06 -9.65
CA VAL A 480 -19.16 -7.36 -9.51
C VAL A 480 -18.39 -7.93 -8.31
N ASP A 481 -19.03 -8.09 -7.14
CA ASP A 481 -18.40 -8.72 -5.97
C ASP A 481 -17.94 -10.16 -6.27
N SER A 482 -18.72 -10.93 -7.02
CA SER A 482 -18.33 -12.29 -7.44
C SER A 482 -17.10 -12.27 -8.35
N ALA A 483 -17.00 -11.31 -9.25
CA ALA A 483 -15.86 -11.14 -10.14
C ALA A 483 -14.59 -10.74 -9.35
N PHE A 484 -14.71 -9.84 -8.37
CA PHE A 484 -13.61 -9.52 -7.48
C PHE A 484 -13.18 -10.70 -6.61
N LYS A 485 -14.10 -11.49 -6.07
CA LYS A 485 -13.76 -12.72 -5.31
C LYS A 485 -12.99 -13.70 -6.17
N ASN A 486 -13.37 -13.88 -7.44
CA ASN A 486 -12.63 -14.73 -8.38
C ASN A 486 -11.22 -14.15 -8.66
N TYR A 487 -11.14 -12.86 -8.95
CA TYR A 487 -9.87 -12.17 -9.18
C TYR A 487 -8.92 -12.28 -7.98
N PHE A 488 -9.41 -11.98 -6.76
CA PHE A 488 -8.67 -12.11 -5.53
C PHE A 488 -8.21 -13.55 -5.27
N HIS A 489 -9.08 -14.53 -5.47
CA HIS A 489 -8.73 -15.95 -5.32
C HIS A 489 -7.60 -16.39 -6.25
N LEU A 490 -7.59 -15.91 -7.49
CA LEU A 490 -6.59 -16.29 -8.50
C LEU A 490 -5.26 -15.55 -8.31
N TRP A 491 -5.31 -14.31 -7.84
CA TRP A 491 -4.18 -13.39 -7.90
C TRP A 491 -3.65 -12.90 -6.55
N LYS A 492 -4.25 -13.26 -5.43
CA LYS A 492 -3.71 -12.86 -4.13
C LYS A 492 -2.26 -13.32 -3.96
N PHE A 493 -1.43 -12.43 -3.41
CA PHE A 493 0.03 -12.59 -3.24
C PHE A 493 0.80 -12.78 -4.55
N LYS A 494 0.29 -12.19 -5.61
CA LYS A 494 0.92 -12.13 -6.93
C LYS A 494 0.87 -10.71 -7.48
N HIS A 495 1.50 -10.53 -8.65
CA HIS A 495 1.55 -9.26 -9.37
C HIS A 495 0.64 -9.28 -10.61
N PRO A 496 -0.69 -9.06 -10.46
CA PRO A 496 -1.59 -9.08 -11.59
C PRO A 496 -1.44 -7.83 -12.45
N GLN A 497 -1.63 -8.02 -13.76
CA GLN A 497 -1.70 -6.96 -14.76
C GLN A 497 -3.18 -6.66 -15.11
N PRO A 498 -3.50 -5.53 -15.78
CA PRO A 498 -4.85 -5.25 -16.27
C PRO A 498 -5.51 -6.39 -17.05
N SER A 499 -4.72 -7.07 -17.89
CA SER A 499 -5.17 -8.25 -18.64
C SER A 499 -5.58 -9.42 -17.76
N ASP A 500 -4.93 -9.60 -16.62
CA ASP A 500 -5.22 -10.70 -15.70
C ASP A 500 -6.52 -10.44 -14.95
N MET A 501 -6.75 -9.20 -14.51
CA MET A 501 -8.02 -8.78 -13.94
C MET A 501 -9.15 -8.99 -14.95
N LYS A 502 -8.96 -8.56 -16.21
CA LYS A 502 -9.95 -8.75 -17.27
C LYS A 502 -10.32 -10.23 -17.43
N VAL A 503 -9.35 -11.11 -17.56
CA VAL A 503 -9.57 -12.55 -17.73
C VAL A 503 -10.33 -13.12 -16.52
N ALA A 504 -9.96 -12.77 -15.29
CA ALA A 504 -10.65 -13.22 -14.09
C ALA A 504 -12.12 -12.75 -14.04
N PHE A 505 -12.39 -11.51 -14.46
CA PHE A 505 -13.73 -10.95 -14.53
C PHE A 505 -14.57 -11.61 -15.63
N GLU A 506 -14.02 -11.79 -16.84
CA GLU A 506 -14.68 -12.47 -17.96
C GLU A 506 -15.07 -13.91 -17.59
N GLN A 507 -14.19 -14.64 -16.87
CA GLN A 507 -14.49 -15.98 -16.35
C GLN A 507 -15.67 -15.98 -15.37
N SER A 508 -15.70 -15.03 -14.44
CA SER A 508 -16.77 -14.93 -13.44
C SER A 508 -18.11 -14.49 -14.04
N LEU A 509 -18.08 -13.56 -14.99
CA LEU A 509 -19.27 -12.95 -15.60
C LEU A 509 -19.78 -13.72 -16.82
N ASN A 510 -19.04 -14.74 -17.30
CA ASN A 510 -19.36 -15.52 -18.51
C ASN A 510 -19.60 -14.64 -19.75
N GLY A 511 -18.77 -13.61 -19.93
CA GLY A 511 -18.93 -12.65 -21.05
C GLY A 511 -17.66 -11.89 -21.35
N SER A 512 -17.54 -11.34 -22.57
CA SER A 512 -16.42 -10.51 -22.95
C SER A 512 -16.54 -9.10 -22.36
N LEU A 513 -15.46 -8.59 -21.81
CA LEU A 513 -15.32 -7.24 -21.28
C LEU A 513 -14.42 -6.33 -22.14
N ASN A 514 -14.18 -6.70 -23.41
CA ASN A 514 -13.30 -5.93 -24.28
C ASN A 514 -13.68 -4.44 -24.30
N THR A 515 -14.90 -4.12 -24.66
CA THR A 515 -15.38 -2.72 -24.73
C THR A 515 -15.29 -1.99 -23.39
N PHE A 516 -15.50 -2.70 -22.28
CA PHE A 516 -15.39 -2.12 -20.95
C PHE A 516 -13.91 -1.82 -20.60
N PHE A 517 -12.99 -2.75 -20.86
CA PHE A 517 -11.57 -2.53 -20.63
C PHE A 517 -10.94 -1.56 -21.64
N ASP A 518 -11.48 -1.40 -22.85
CA ASP A 518 -11.02 -0.38 -23.79
C ASP A 518 -11.19 1.05 -23.22
N LEU A 519 -12.14 1.27 -22.31
CA LEU A 519 -12.35 2.55 -21.64
C LEU A 519 -11.19 3.00 -20.75
N ILE A 520 -10.33 2.09 -20.25
CA ILE A 520 -9.17 2.49 -19.44
C ILE A 520 -8.19 3.38 -20.22
N ASN A 521 -8.18 3.27 -21.54
CA ASN A 521 -7.35 4.08 -22.44
C ASN A 521 -8.04 5.35 -22.93
N LYS A 522 -9.31 5.58 -22.53
CA LYS A 522 -10.09 6.71 -23.01
C LYS A 522 -9.76 7.98 -22.24
N GLN A 523 -9.39 9.04 -22.96
CA GLN A 523 -9.30 10.40 -22.44
C GLN A 523 -10.69 11.02 -22.29
N GLY A 524 -10.84 12.00 -21.39
CA GLY A 524 -12.10 12.68 -21.16
C GLY A 524 -13.15 11.80 -20.47
N SER A 525 -14.44 12.10 -20.69
CA SER A 525 -15.56 11.36 -20.09
C SER A 525 -15.61 9.89 -20.54
N LEU A 526 -16.02 9.01 -19.63
CA LEU A 526 -16.19 7.59 -19.94
C LEU A 526 -17.44 7.30 -20.78
N THR A 527 -18.44 8.16 -20.72
CA THR A 527 -19.78 7.94 -21.29
C THR A 527 -20.04 8.70 -22.59
N GLU A 528 -19.26 9.72 -22.94
CA GLU A 528 -19.43 10.54 -24.16
C GLU A 528 -18.71 9.99 -25.39
#